data_e1257bd222790946c5c04ed7d047efa9
#
_entry.id   e1257bd222790946c5c04ed7d047efa9
#
_cell.length_a   1.000
_cell.length_b   1.000
_cell.length_c   1.000
_cell.angle_alpha   90.00
_cell.angle_beta   90.00
_cell.angle_gamma   90.00
#
_symmetry.space_group_name_H-M   'P 1'
#
loop_
_entity.id
_entity.type
_entity.pdbx_description
1 polymer ?
#
loop_
_entity_poly.entity_id
_entity_poly.type
_entity_poly.pdbx_seq_one_letter_code
_entity_poly.pdbx_strand_id
1 'polypeptide(L)'
;MSKAAASRTIKFMSKSGTYTAIIQSPKGDLWQEYKGTTDEVTDIAPKFNETQPPLYYVITSSRSAEGLATPVSMLYFFNDQPITFGTNGKSIGVHDGLFEKIVPSGREQPYYGIRIINNLVKAAAFSACTIKMKASMLYGTITDSIEASYNIPISPSTGDSYRVTIASGDSKVFTVNSQTDSCVLEAMAYLSGEELTKNLTYKWWQMVFNAETKKWNWNLLAATGKKLTVSASQIDNVADFKVEVFQDGQSRGTDVQSVTDTSDPLSIDVNPVPADETIEEGNPERDHVTYTPKLVYRDSSAVADENAKFFFGARSASGVLLSNDELLTTATKSFTVTEAMCVQGGGDITLYIAAAD
;
A
#
# COMPACT_ATOMS: atom_id res chain seq x y z
N MET A 1 22.38 -38.74 -38.55
CA MET A 1 23.04 -37.47 -38.19
C MET A 1 22.00 -36.65 -37.44
N SER A 2 22.13 -36.51 -36.13
CA SER A 2 21.21 -35.70 -35.34
C SER A 2 21.64 -34.24 -35.50
N LYS A 3 20.72 -33.42 -36.05
CA LYS A 3 20.87 -31.98 -36.01
C LYS A 3 20.72 -31.56 -34.55
N ALA A 4 21.67 -30.80 -34.02
CA ALA A 4 21.60 -30.24 -32.68
C ALA A 4 20.35 -29.40 -32.53
N ALA A 5 19.50 -29.76 -31.58
CA ALA A 5 18.36 -28.91 -31.17
C ALA A 5 18.87 -28.02 -30.04
N ALA A 6 18.92 -26.71 -30.25
CA ALA A 6 19.16 -25.76 -29.17
C ALA A 6 17.82 -25.52 -28.44
N SER A 7 17.72 -26.00 -27.21
CA SER A 7 16.62 -25.57 -26.33
C SER A 7 17.04 -24.25 -25.67
N ARG A 8 16.31 -23.18 -25.94
CA ARG A 8 16.47 -21.90 -25.27
C ARG A 8 15.47 -21.84 -24.14
N THR A 9 15.97 -21.68 -22.92
CA THR A 9 15.11 -21.38 -21.78
C THR A 9 14.83 -19.87 -21.83
N ILE A 10 13.66 -19.52 -22.29
CA ILE A 10 13.12 -18.16 -22.10
C ILE A 10 12.90 -18.03 -20.60
N LYS A 11 13.83 -17.36 -19.90
CA LYS A 11 13.56 -16.95 -18.53
C LYS A 11 12.50 -15.85 -18.61
N PHE A 12 11.26 -16.23 -18.41
CA PHE A 12 10.22 -15.31 -18.00
C PHE A 12 10.64 -14.80 -16.61
N MET A 13 11.37 -13.69 -16.57
CA MET A 13 11.47 -12.92 -15.35
C MET A 13 10.11 -12.21 -15.22
N SER A 14 9.16 -12.97 -14.72
CA SER A 14 8.07 -12.35 -14.02
C SER A 14 8.70 -11.36 -13.04
N LYS A 15 8.49 -10.05 -13.22
CA LYS A 15 8.63 -9.14 -12.08
C LYS A 15 7.86 -9.83 -10.97
N SER A 16 8.57 -10.31 -9.96
CA SER A 16 7.95 -10.90 -8.79
C SER A 16 6.95 -9.85 -8.32
N GLY A 17 5.66 -10.11 -8.51
CA GLY A 17 4.66 -9.16 -8.09
C GLY A 17 4.88 -8.95 -6.62
N THR A 18 5.32 -7.77 -6.25
CA THR A 18 5.48 -7.41 -4.86
C THR A 18 4.08 -7.25 -4.30
N TYR A 19 3.77 -8.05 -3.31
CA TYR A 19 2.62 -7.80 -2.47
C TYR A 19 3.04 -6.82 -1.39
N THR A 20 2.20 -5.81 -1.15
CA THR A 20 2.32 -4.93 0.01
C THR A 20 1.06 -5.08 0.84
N ALA A 21 1.21 -5.16 2.15
CA ALA A 21 0.08 -5.28 3.05
C ALA A 21 0.17 -4.25 4.16
N ILE A 22 -0.95 -3.61 4.43
CA ILE A 22 -1.11 -2.69 5.56
C ILE A 22 -2.41 -3.01 6.29
N ILE A 23 -2.47 -2.66 7.58
CA ILE A 23 -3.70 -2.70 8.35
C ILE A 23 -4.14 -1.26 8.59
N GLN A 24 -5.39 -0.95 8.25
CA GLN A 24 -5.97 0.38 8.40
C GLN A 24 -7.31 0.34 9.11
N SER A 25 -7.61 1.38 9.86
CA SER A 25 -8.93 1.62 10.41
C SER A 25 -9.55 2.87 9.80
N PRO A 26 -10.80 2.82 9.29
CA PRO A 26 -11.51 4.02 8.86
C PRO A 26 -11.86 4.96 10.03
N LYS A 27 -11.62 4.53 11.27
CA LYS A 27 -11.75 5.40 12.46
C LYS A 27 -10.49 6.19 12.79
N GLY A 28 -9.46 6.13 11.92
CA GLY A 28 -8.13 6.66 12.19
C GLY A 28 -7.35 5.75 13.11
N ASP A 29 -6.28 6.27 13.71
CA ASP A 29 -5.49 5.52 14.65
C ASP A 29 -6.29 5.14 15.89
N LEU A 30 -6.33 3.84 16.18
CA LEU A 30 -7.04 3.31 17.33
C LEU A 30 -6.17 3.41 18.58
N TRP A 31 -6.82 3.71 19.70
CA TRP A 31 -6.19 3.83 21.01
C TRP A 31 -7.25 3.63 22.10
N GLN A 32 -6.82 3.31 23.32
CA GLN A 32 -7.69 3.35 24.50
C GLN A 32 -6.98 3.99 25.69
N GLU A 33 -7.70 4.78 26.45
CA GLU A 33 -7.30 5.27 27.75
C GLU A 33 -8.26 4.73 28.81
N TYR A 34 -7.76 4.52 30.04
CA TYR A 34 -8.58 4.05 31.13
C TYR A 34 -8.33 4.88 32.39
N LYS A 35 -9.37 4.99 33.25
CA LYS A 35 -9.27 5.56 34.59
C LYS A 35 -9.32 4.45 35.63
N GLY A 36 -8.74 4.70 36.79
CA GLY A 36 -8.66 3.73 37.87
C GLY A 36 -7.32 2.98 37.89
N THR A 37 -7.33 1.85 38.57
CA THR A 37 -6.16 0.98 38.74
C THR A 37 -6.35 -0.29 37.90
N THR A 38 -5.31 -1.15 37.84
CA THR A 38 -5.39 -2.46 37.24
C THR A 38 -6.44 -3.37 37.90
N ASP A 39 -6.71 -3.16 39.18
CA ASP A 39 -7.72 -3.92 39.93
C ASP A 39 -9.14 -3.39 39.68
N GLU A 40 -9.28 -2.06 39.59
CA GLU A 40 -10.57 -1.41 39.40
C GLU A 40 -10.49 -0.36 38.28
N VAL A 41 -10.90 -0.74 37.06
CA VAL A 41 -11.05 0.18 35.93
C VAL A 41 -12.39 0.87 36.01
N THR A 42 -12.38 2.18 36.16
CA THR A 42 -13.61 2.98 36.35
C THR A 42 -14.17 3.52 35.04
N ASP A 43 -13.33 3.70 34.04
CA ASP A 43 -13.74 4.21 32.74
C ASP A 43 -12.75 3.79 31.64
N ILE A 44 -13.22 3.61 30.41
CA ILE A 44 -12.40 3.33 29.23
C ILE A 44 -12.91 4.21 28.09
N ALA A 45 -12.02 4.92 27.41
CA ALA A 45 -12.35 5.76 26.28
C ALA A 45 -11.26 5.67 25.18
N PRO A 46 -11.62 5.66 23.89
CA PRO A 46 -12.96 5.39 23.37
C PRO A 46 -13.43 3.98 23.71
N LYS A 47 -14.75 3.80 23.83
CA LYS A 47 -15.34 2.49 24.15
C LYS A 47 -15.49 1.65 22.89
N PHE A 48 -14.62 0.66 22.72
CA PHE A 48 -14.64 -0.23 21.55
C PHE A 48 -15.85 -1.17 21.52
N ASN A 49 -16.41 -1.52 22.67
CA ASN A 49 -17.68 -2.27 22.75
C ASN A 49 -18.87 -1.50 22.18
N GLU A 50 -18.82 -0.17 22.14
CA GLU A 50 -19.85 0.70 21.56
C GLU A 50 -19.52 1.07 20.10
N THR A 51 -18.29 1.49 19.83
CA THR A 51 -17.86 1.98 18.50
C THR A 51 -17.50 0.89 17.51
N GLN A 52 -17.14 -0.30 18.01
CA GLN A 52 -16.78 -1.50 17.25
C GLN A 52 -15.90 -1.22 16.02
N PRO A 53 -14.71 -0.62 16.20
CA PRO A 53 -13.90 -0.18 15.08
C PRO A 53 -13.39 -1.36 14.25
N PRO A 54 -13.53 -1.31 12.91
CA PRO A 54 -12.94 -2.30 12.04
C PRO A 54 -11.45 -2.00 11.79
N LEU A 55 -10.68 -3.06 11.61
CA LEU A 55 -9.33 -3.07 11.07
C LEU A 55 -9.34 -3.84 9.76
N TYR A 56 -9.08 -3.19 8.67
CA TYR A 56 -9.04 -3.79 7.34
C TYR A 56 -7.60 -4.12 6.94
N TYR A 57 -7.42 -5.30 6.39
CA TYR A 57 -6.17 -5.77 5.82
C TYR A 57 -6.17 -5.50 4.33
N VAL A 58 -5.48 -4.45 3.94
CA VAL A 58 -5.37 -4.01 2.55
C VAL A 58 -4.11 -4.64 1.95
N ILE A 59 -4.30 -5.55 1.01
CA ILE A 59 -3.21 -6.20 0.28
C ILE A 59 -3.22 -5.64 -1.13
N THR A 60 -2.17 -4.96 -1.52
CA THR A 60 -1.98 -4.48 -2.89
C THR A 60 -1.03 -5.40 -3.64
N SER A 61 -1.23 -5.51 -4.95
CA SER A 61 -0.37 -6.28 -5.83
C SER A 61 -0.05 -5.48 -7.07
N SER A 62 1.21 -5.45 -7.42
CA SER A 62 1.65 -4.89 -8.70
C SER A 62 1.11 -5.64 -9.93
N ARG A 63 0.33 -6.71 -9.75
CA ARG A 63 -0.20 -7.58 -10.80
C ARG A 63 -1.72 -7.61 -10.90
N SER A 64 -2.43 -7.04 -9.94
CA SER A 64 -3.89 -6.92 -10.01
C SER A 64 -4.27 -5.70 -10.82
N ALA A 65 -5.19 -5.85 -11.76
CA ALA A 65 -5.75 -4.73 -12.51
C ALA A 65 -6.46 -3.71 -11.58
N GLU A 66 -7.01 -4.20 -10.48
CA GLU A 66 -7.66 -3.37 -9.45
C GLU A 66 -6.69 -2.94 -8.34
N GLY A 67 -5.38 -3.23 -8.47
CA GLY A 67 -4.38 -2.95 -7.44
C GLY A 67 -4.50 -3.83 -6.18
N LEU A 68 -5.67 -4.39 -5.90
CA LEU A 68 -5.94 -5.25 -4.75
C LEU A 68 -5.66 -6.72 -5.04
N ALA A 69 -5.21 -7.45 -4.03
CA ALA A 69 -4.96 -8.88 -4.13
C ALA A 69 -5.84 -9.67 -3.16
N THR A 70 -6.34 -10.83 -3.63
CA THR A 70 -7.18 -11.73 -2.82
C THR A 70 -6.33 -12.85 -2.24
N PRO A 71 -6.27 -13.02 -0.91
CA PRO A 71 -5.55 -14.10 -0.27
C PRO A 71 -6.30 -15.44 -0.37
N VAL A 72 -5.53 -16.53 -0.37
CA VAL A 72 -6.07 -17.90 -0.30
C VAL A 72 -6.51 -18.24 1.13
N SER A 73 -5.77 -17.75 2.12
CA SER A 73 -6.11 -17.91 3.53
C SER A 73 -5.64 -16.74 4.37
N MET A 74 -6.28 -16.56 5.52
CA MET A 74 -5.99 -15.49 6.48
C MET A 74 -5.82 -16.07 7.87
N LEU A 75 -4.77 -15.59 8.56
CA LEU A 75 -4.54 -15.83 9.98
C LEU A 75 -4.52 -14.49 10.72
N TYR A 76 -5.01 -14.51 11.96
CA TYR A 76 -5.14 -13.31 12.80
C TYR A 76 -4.51 -13.59 14.16
N PHE A 77 -3.84 -12.57 14.71
CA PHE A 77 -3.13 -12.67 15.98
C PHE A 77 -3.38 -11.43 16.84
N PHE A 78 -3.47 -11.63 18.13
CA PHE A 78 -3.49 -10.60 19.16
C PHE A 78 -2.32 -10.83 20.11
N ASN A 79 -1.40 -9.87 20.21
CA ASN A 79 -0.14 -10.00 20.95
C ASN A 79 0.59 -11.32 20.63
N ASP A 80 0.74 -11.61 19.34
CA ASP A 80 1.34 -12.84 18.78
C ASP A 80 0.61 -14.16 19.10
N GLN A 81 -0.52 -14.12 19.82
CA GLN A 81 -1.35 -15.29 20.06
C GLN A 81 -2.43 -15.42 18.96
N PRO A 82 -2.62 -16.62 18.39
CA PRO A 82 -3.62 -16.83 17.34
C PRO A 82 -5.04 -16.52 17.82
N ILE A 83 -5.81 -15.80 17.02
CA ILE A 83 -7.24 -15.57 17.23
C ILE A 83 -8.00 -16.68 16.49
N THR A 84 -8.76 -17.49 17.24
CA THR A 84 -9.64 -18.50 16.68
C THR A 84 -11.06 -17.96 16.61
N PHE A 85 -11.74 -18.21 15.48
CA PHE A 85 -13.12 -17.77 15.26
C PHE A 85 -14.08 -18.95 15.24
N GLY A 86 -15.22 -18.77 15.89
CA GLY A 86 -16.34 -19.70 15.83
C GLY A 86 -17.12 -19.58 14.51
N THR A 87 -18.12 -20.43 14.34
CA THR A 87 -18.98 -20.46 13.14
C THR A 87 -19.80 -19.18 12.95
N ASN A 88 -20.01 -18.41 14.01
CA ASN A 88 -20.67 -17.10 13.99
C ASN A 88 -19.73 -15.93 13.64
N GLY A 89 -18.46 -16.22 13.30
CA GLY A 89 -17.47 -15.21 12.99
C GLY A 89 -16.87 -14.48 14.19
N LYS A 90 -17.29 -14.75 15.42
CA LYS A 90 -16.73 -14.14 16.64
C LYS A 90 -15.56 -14.96 17.17
N SER A 91 -14.61 -14.27 17.80
CA SER A 91 -13.48 -14.93 18.46
C SER A 91 -13.95 -15.80 19.63
N ILE A 92 -13.25 -16.92 19.82
CA ILE A 92 -13.50 -17.92 20.87
C ILE A 92 -12.20 -18.25 21.59
N GLY A 93 -12.31 -18.99 22.69
CA GLY A 93 -11.15 -19.43 23.48
C GLY A 93 -10.51 -18.30 24.27
N VAL A 94 -9.19 -18.13 24.17
CA VAL A 94 -8.44 -17.12 24.95
C VAL A 94 -8.91 -15.68 24.65
N HIS A 95 -9.40 -15.46 23.43
CA HIS A 95 -9.87 -14.14 22.97
C HIS A 95 -11.39 -14.09 22.81
N ASP A 96 -12.13 -14.89 23.56
CA ASP A 96 -13.58 -14.98 23.44
C ASP A 96 -14.27 -13.61 23.53
N GLY A 97 -15.12 -13.33 22.53
CA GLY A 97 -15.91 -12.11 22.46
C GLY A 97 -15.13 -10.79 22.27
N LEU A 98 -13.84 -10.82 21.94
CA LEU A 98 -13.06 -9.60 21.69
C LEU A 98 -13.13 -9.14 20.25
N PHE A 99 -13.22 -10.08 19.31
CA PHE A 99 -13.10 -9.80 17.88
C PHE A 99 -14.20 -10.47 17.08
N GLU A 100 -14.53 -9.88 15.94
CA GLU A 100 -15.39 -10.47 14.91
C GLU A 100 -14.63 -10.44 13.57
N LYS A 101 -14.63 -11.57 12.86
CA LYS A 101 -13.97 -11.69 11.56
C LYS A 101 -14.74 -10.92 10.50
N ILE A 102 -14.03 -10.10 9.71
CA ILE A 102 -14.56 -9.45 8.53
C ILE A 102 -14.12 -10.24 7.31
N VAL A 103 -15.07 -10.50 6.41
CA VAL A 103 -14.84 -11.10 5.09
C VAL A 103 -15.34 -10.15 4.02
N PRO A 104 -14.74 -10.15 2.82
CA PRO A 104 -15.21 -9.29 1.73
C PRO A 104 -16.69 -9.49 1.41
N SER A 105 -17.39 -8.41 1.15
CA SER A 105 -18.81 -8.41 0.75
C SER A 105 -19.04 -7.48 -0.45
N GLY A 106 -18.55 -7.91 -1.63
CA GLY A 106 -18.68 -7.14 -2.88
C GLY A 106 -17.65 -6.01 -3.00
N ARG A 107 -17.91 -5.09 -3.96
CA ARG A 107 -16.98 -4.00 -4.29
C ARG A 107 -16.91 -2.90 -3.24
N GLU A 108 -17.97 -2.71 -2.47
CA GLU A 108 -18.02 -1.66 -1.44
C GLU A 108 -17.19 -2.00 -0.20
N GLN A 109 -16.99 -3.31 0.05
CA GLN A 109 -16.18 -3.79 1.16
C GLN A 109 -15.33 -4.98 0.67
N PRO A 110 -14.22 -4.73 -0.06
CA PRO A 110 -13.41 -5.78 -0.67
C PRO A 110 -12.34 -6.36 0.27
N TYR A 111 -12.27 -5.92 1.52
CA TYR A 111 -11.16 -6.23 2.43
C TYR A 111 -11.48 -7.35 3.40
N TYR A 112 -10.48 -8.17 3.69
CA TYR A 112 -10.45 -9.00 4.89
C TYR A 112 -10.09 -8.15 6.10
N GLY A 113 -10.44 -8.61 7.30
CA GLY A 113 -10.08 -7.88 8.50
C GLY A 113 -10.69 -8.47 9.76
N ILE A 114 -10.65 -7.68 10.82
CA ILE A 114 -11.37 -7.95 12.08
C ILE A 114 -12.06 -6.68 12.55
N ARG A 115 -13.16 -6.84 13.25
CA ARG A 115 -13.83 -5.82 14.04
C ARG A 115 -13.50 -6.03 15.50
N ILE A 116 -13.11 -5.00 16.20
CA ILE A 116 -12.93 -5.05 17.65
C ILE A 116 -14.31 -4.83 18.27
N ILE A 117 -14.85 -5.82 18.96
CA ILE A 117 -16.24 -5.78 19.49
C ILE A 117 -16.27 -5.63 21.01
N ASN A 118 -15.11 -5.52 21.65
CA ASN A 118 -15.01 -5.26 23.09
C ASN A 118 -13.78 -4.42 23.41
N ASN A 119 -13.75 -3.83 24.61
CA ASN A 119 -12.58 -3.08 25.08
C ASN A 119 -11.39 -4.01 25.29
N LEU A 120 -10.20 -3.54 24.88
CA LEU A 120 -8.97 -4.33 24.90
C LEU A 120 -8.13 -4.14 26.18
N VAL A 121 -8.39 -3.11 26.99
CA VAL A 121 -7.58 -2.72 28.14
C VAL A 121 -7.20 -3.89 29.04
N LYS A 122 -8.15 -4.69 29.48
CA LYS A 122 -7.90 -5.88 30.33
C LYS A 122 -7.23 -7.01 29.57
N ALA A 123 -7.68 -7.30 28.35
CA ALA A 123 -7.11 -8.34 27.51
C ALA A 123 -5.65 -8.07 27.12
N ALA A 124 -5.28 -6.81 27.03
CA ALA A 124 -3.92 -6.33 26.75
C ALA A 124 -3.07 -6.12 28.01
N ALA A 125 -3.56 -6.55 29.16
CA ALA A 125 -2.87 -6.38 30.45
C ALA A 125 -2.44 -4.92 30.69
N PHE A 126 -3.32 -3.95 30.38
CA PHE A 126 -3.14 -2.50 30.61
C PHE A 126 -1.96 -1.86 29.88
N SER A 127 -1.48 -2.48 28.83
CA SER A 127 -0.38 -1.99 28.00
C SER A 127 -0.76 -1.99 26.52
N ALA A 128 0.04 -1.33 25.70
CA ALA A 128 -0.17 -1.36 24.25
C ALA A 128 -0.29 -2.80 23.73
N CYS A 129 -1.16 -3.00 22.76
CA CYS A 129 -1.34 -4.31 22.14
C CYS A 129 -1.18 -4.24 20.63
N THR A 130 -0.87 -5.38 20.04
CA THR A 130 -0.63 -5.52 18.61
C THR A 130 -1.64 -6.48 17.98
N ILE A 131 -2.29 -6.04 16.93
CA ILE A 131 -3.05 -6.88 16.01
C ILE A 131 -2.17 -7.21 14.82
N LYS A 132 -1.96 -8.50 14.54
CA LYS A 132 -1.23 -8.93 13.35
C LYS A 132 -2.13 -9.77 12.46
N MET A 133 -2.07 -9.52 11.16
CA MET A 133 -2.78 -10.30 10.14
C MET A 133 -1.76 -10.84 9.15
N LYS A 134 -1.93 -12.11 8.79
CA LYS A 134 -1.08 -12.81 7.86
C LYS A 134 -1.92 -13.48 6.78
N ALA A 135 -1.58 -13.20 5.53
CA ALA A 135 -2.23 -13.78 4.36
C ALA A 135 -1.33 -14.78 3.67
N SER A 136 -1.90 -15.88 3.16
CA SER A 136 -1.24 -16.73 2.18
C SER A 136 -1.70 -16.32 0.79
N MET A 137 -0.76 -16.02 -0.08
CA MET A 137 -1.00 -15.59 -1.45
C MET A 137 -0.58 -16.72 -2.39
N LEU A 138 -1.40 -16.99 -3.41
CA LEU A 138 -1.09 -18.00 -4.44
C LEU A 138 -0.60 -17.31 -5.71
N TYR A 139 0.56 -17.69 -6.17
CA TYR A 139 1.11 -17.29 -7.44
C TYR A 139 1.47 -18.50 -8.29
N GLY A 140 0.63 -18.83 -9.28
CA GLY A 140 0.75 -20.08 -10.02
C GLY A 140 0.67 -21.29 -9.06
N THR A 141 1.78 -22.01 -8.87
CA THR A 141 1.90 -23.12 -7.91
C THR A 141 2.66 -22.73 -6.64
N ILE A 142 3.14 -21.50 -6.53
CA ILE A 142 3.95 -21.02 -5.41
C ILE A 142 3.03 -20.31 -4.41
N THR A 143 3.11 -20.73 -3.14
CA THR A 143 2.45 -20.04 -2.03
C THR A 143 3.45 -19.12 -1.35
N ASP A 144 3.13 -17.85 -1.28
CA ASP A 144 3.88 -16.84 -0.53
C ASP A 144 3.06 -16.33 0.64
N SER A 145 3.68 -15.72 1.64
CA SER A 145 2.99 -15.17 2.79
C SER A 145 3.36 -13.72 3.02
N ILE A 146 2.36 -12.91 3.30
CA ILE A 146 2.54 -11.51 3.64
C ILE A 146 1.85 -11.20 4.96
N GLU A 147 2.49 -10.39 5.80
CA GLU A 147 1.94 -10.00 7.10
C GLU A 147 2.08 -8.50 7.34
N ALA A 148 1.16 -7.96 8.14
CA ALA A 148 1.24 -6.61 8.68
C ALA A 148 0.77 -6.59 10.12
N SER A 149 1.23 -5.60 10.87
CA SER A 149 0.88 -5.41 12.27
C SER A 149 0.33 -4.00 12.49
N TYR A 150 -0.61 -3.90 13.42
CA TYR A 150 -1.23 -2.64 13.83
C TYR A 150 -1.13 -2.52 15.35
N ASN A 151 -0.52 -1.45 15.83
CA ASN A 151 -0.32 -1.21 17.25
C ASN A 151 -1.46 -0.33 17.80
N ILE A 152 -2.04 -0.73 18.93
CA ILE A 152 -3.07 0.02 19.64
C ILE A 152 -2.48 0.46 20.98
N PRO A 153 -2.15 1.76 21.14
CA PRO A 153 -1.71 2.30 22.43
C PRO A 153 -2.82 2.18 23.47
N ILE A 154 -2.43 1.73 24.66
CA ILE A 154 -3.31 1.71 25.84
C ILE A 154 -2.56 2.36 27.00
N SER A 155 -3.17 3.36 27.63
CA SER A 155 -2.53 4.12 28.71
C SER A 155 -3.52 4.55 29.78
N PRO A 156 -3.07 4.78 31.03
CA PRO A 156 -3.91 5.43 32.03
C PRO A 156 -4.18 6.88 31.62
N SER A 157 -5.40 7.34 31.81
CA SER A 157 -5.76 8.74 31.62
C SER A 157 -5.20 9.58 32.76
N THR A 158 -4.33 10.54 32.44
CA THR A 158 -3.60 11.37 33.41
C THR A 158 -4.11 12.81 33.50
N GLY A 159 -5.37 13.09 33.10
CA GLY A 159 -5.95 14.44 33.12
C GLY A 159 -6.32 14.93 31.73
N ASP A 160 -6.20 16.23 31.47
CA ASP A 160 -6.61 16.86 30.21
C ASP A 160 -5.66 16.49 29.06
N SER A 161 -5.74 15.27 28.56
CA SER A 161 -4.98 14.83 27.40
C SER A 161 -5.77 15.14 26.10
N TYR A 162 -5.18 15.95 25.23
CA TYR A 162 -5.70 16.17 23.90
C TYR A 162 -5.15 15.14 22.92
N ARG A 163 -6.01 14.62 22.06
CA ARG A 163 -5.62 13.74 20.95
C ARG A 163 -6.31 14.20 19.68
N VAL A 164 -5.55 14.26 18.59
CA VAL A 164 -6.07 14.49 17.24
C VAL A 164 -5.85 13.21 16.45
N THR A 165 -6.82 12.84 15.62
CA THR A 165 -6.70 11.72 14.68
C THR A 165 -7.43 12.04 13.39
N ILE A 166 -6.96 11.48 12.28
CA ILE A 166 -7.64 11.54 10.98
C ILE A 166 -8.43 10.25 10.82
N ALA A 167 -9.74 10.37 10.78
CA ALA A 167 -10.65 9.28 10.45
C ALA A 167 -11.10 9.36 8.99
N SER A 168 -11.67 8.29 8.47
CA SER A 168 -12.34 8.31 7.16
C SER A 168 -13.69 9.00 7.28
N GLY A 169 -13.90 10.01 6.46
CA GLY A 169 -15.16 10.76 6.41
C GLY A 169 -16.25 10.10 5.57
N ASP A 170 -15.93 9.00 4.87
CA ASP A 170 -16.84 8.21 4.02
C ASP A 170 -16.91 6.73 4.44
N SER A 171 -16.34 6.38 5.58
CA SER A 171 -16.30 5.02 6.15
C SER A 171 -15.50 3.99 5.32
N LYS A 172 -14.80 4.42 4.27
CA LYS A 172 -13.86 3.60 3.51
C LYS A 172 -12.50 3.54 4.20
N VAL A 173 -11.60 2.70 3.73
CA VAL A 173 -10.17 2.80 4.07
C VAL A 173 -9.54 3.97 3.30
N PHE A 174 -8.35 4.39 3.73
CA PHE A 174 -7.61 5.50 3.11
C PHE A 174 -6.98 5.08 1.77
N THR A 175 -7.85 4.68 0.83
CA THR A 175 -7.45 4.24 -0.51
C THR A 175 -8.36 4.87 -1.56
N VAL A 176 -7.78 5.15 -2.71
CA VAL A 176 -8.47 5.54 -3.94
C VAL A 176 -8.30 4.38 -4.93
N ASN A 177 -9.40 3.87 -5.46
CA ASN A 177 -9.44 2.62 -6.23
C ASN A 177 -9.76 2.83 -7.72
N SER A 178 -9.97 4.06 -8.16
CA SER A 178 -10.15 4.43 -9.56
C SER A 178 -9.79 5.90 -9.78
N GLN A 179 -9.50 6.28 -11.02
CA GLN A 179 -9.15 7.67 -11.38
C GLN A 179 -10.27 8.69 -11.07
N THR A 180 -11.51 8.24 -10.97
CA THR A 180 -12.67 9.07 -10.63
C THR A 180 -13.07 8.99 -9.16
N ASP A 181 -12.39 8.14 -8.39
CA ASP A 181 -12.66 7.96 -6.97
C ASP A 181 -11.99 9.05 -6.12
N SER A 182 -12.43 9.15 -4.89
CA SER A 182 -11.87 10.05 -3.89
C SER A 182 -11.93 9.42 -2.51
N CYS A 183 -11.03 9.84 -1.65
CA CYS A 183 -11.00 9.50 -0.24
C CYS A 183 -11.34 10.75 0.57
N VAL A 184 -12.16 10.61 1.59
CA VAL A 184 -12.51 11.72 2.49
C VAL A 184 -11.80 11.53 3.83
N LEU A 185 -10.91 12.44 4.17
CA LEU A 185 -10.26 12.53 5.46
C LEU A 185 -11.09 13.39 6.39
N GLU A 186 -11.32 12.97 7.63
CA GLU A 186 -12.06 13.71 8.64
C GLU A 186 -11.23 13.87 9.91
N ALA A 187 -10.95 15.13 10.27
CA ALA A 187 -10.20 15.44 11.47
C ALA A 187 -11.08 15.29 12.72
N MET A 188 -10.63 14.48 13.67
CA MET A 188 -11.26 14.26 14.95
C MET A 188 -10.34 14.76 16.06
N ALA A 189 -10.89 15.46 17.05
CA ALA A 189 -10.15 15.88 18.22
C ALA A 189 -10.86 15.41 19.49
N TYR A 190 -10.08 14.99 20.47
CA TYR A 190 -10.60 14.45 21.73
C TYR A 190 -9.91 15.15 22.92
N LEU A 191 -10.64 15.28 24.00
CA LEU A 191 -10.14 15.66 25.33
C LEU A 191 -10.51 14.55 26.31
N SER A 192 -9.51 13.90 26.87
CA SER A 192 -9.70 12.78 27.82
C SER A 192 -10.67 11.70 27.32
N GLY A 193 -10.61 11.40 26.00
CA GLY A 193 -11.46 10.41 25.33
C GLY A 193 -12.79 10.90 24.80
N GLU A 194 -13.24 12.09 25.19
CA GLU A 194 -14.48 12.69 24.69
C GLU A 194 -14.22 13.53 23.44
N GLU A 195 -15.06 13.37 22.39
CA GLU A 195 -14.91 14.14 21.16
C GLU A 195 -15.22 15.62 21.37
N LEU A 196 -14.30 16.47 20.92
CA LEU A 196 -14.49 17.90 20.87
C LEU A 196 -15.30 18.29 19.63
N THR A 197 -16.37 19.08 19.82
CA THR A 197 -17.25 19.45 18.71
C THR A 197 -17.46 20.96 18.57
N LYS A 198 -16.92 21.79 19.48
CA LYS A 198 -17.17 23.22 19.52
C LYS A 198 -15.91 24.04 19.33
N ASN A 199 -16.05 25.17 18.63
CA ASN A 199 -15.00 26.18 18.43
C ASN A 199 -13.72 25.61 17.77
N LEU A 200 -13.87 24.64 16.87
CA LEU A 200 -12.75 23.99 16.19
C LEU A 200 -12.47 24.66 14.85
N THR A 201 -11.18 24.82 14.53
CA THR A 201 -10.69 25.22 13.23
C THR A 201 -9.56 24.27 12.80
N TYR A 202 -9.37 24.13 11.49
CA TYR A 202 -8.51 23.10 10.91
C TYR A 202 -7.55 23.72 9.91
N LYS A 203 -6.33 23.21 9.88
CA LYS A 203 -5.38 23.45 8.80
C LYS A 203 -4.94 22.12 8.27
N TRP A 204 -4.88 21.98 6.94
CA TRP A 204 -4.47 20.78 6.24
C TRP A 204 -3.22 21.03 5.42
N TRP A 205 -2.33 20.04 5.35
CA TRP A 205 -1.14 20.04 4.52
C TRP A 205 -1.03 18.73 3.75
N GLN A 206 -0.38 18.79 2.61
CA GLN A 206 0.07 17.63 1.84
C GLN A 206 1.60 17.60 1.82
N MET A 207 2.19 16.43 1.99
CA MET A 207 3.62 16.22 1.78
C MET A 207 3.91 16.18 0.29
N VAL A 208 4.79 17.06 -0.18
CA VAL A 208 5.15 17.21 -1.60
C VAL A 208 6.66 17.20 -1.75
N PHE A 209 7.17 16.45 -2.72
CA PHE A 209 8.58 16.46 -3.07
C PHE A 209 8.92 17.72 -3.88
N ASN A 210 9.91 18.46 -3.41
CA ASN A 210 10.44 19.61 -4.14
C ASN A 210 11.66 19.15 -4.97
N ALA A 211 11.50 19.12 -6.29
CA ALA A 211 12.52 18.65 -7.22
C ALA A 211 13.79 19.52 -7.23
N GLU A 212 13.69 20.82 -6.93
CA GLU A 212 14.83 21.74 -6.89
C GLU A 212 15.69 21.51 -5.65
N THR A 213 15.04 21.42 -4.48
CA THR A 213 15.75 21.26 -3.19
C THR A 213 16.02 19.81 -2.84
N LYS A 214 15.46 18.84 -3.58
CA LYS A 214 15.49 17.39 -3.30
C LYS A 214 14.99 17.04 -1.90
N LYS A 215 13.99 17.79 -1.40
CA LYS A 215 13.42 17.62 -0.05
C LYS A 215 11.91 17.47 -0.12
N TRP A 216 11.39 16.71 0.82
CA TRP A 216 9.96 16.65 1.10
C TRP A 216 9.54 17.79 2.01
N ASN A 217 8.46 18.48 1.65
CA ASN A 217 7.94 19.65 2.38
C ASN A 217 6.43 19.52 2.58
N TRP A 218 5.96 20.03 3.71
CA TRP A 218 4.53 20.17 3.98
C TRP A 218 3.99 21.43 3.31
N ASN A 219 3.15 21.28 2.30
CA ASN A 219 2.48 22.38 1.62
C ASN A 219 1.09 22.58 2.22
N LEU A 220 0.81 23.80 2.70
CA LEU A 220 -0.49 24.15 3.26
C LEU A 220 -1.56 24.14 2.15
N LEU A 221 -2.66 23.44 2.41
CA LEU A 221 -3.80 23.39 1.50
C LEU A 221 -4.79 24.52 1.83
N ALA A 222 -5.62 24.90 0.86
CA ALA A 222 -6.67 25.90 1.04
C ALA A 222 -7.86 25.39 1.87
N ALA A 223 -7.94 24.08 2.13
CA ALA A 223 -9.01 23.48 2.90
C ALA A 223 -8.92 23.88 4.39
N THR A 224 -10.02 24.35 4.94
CA THR A 224 -10.15 24.78 6.35
C THR A 224 -11.27 24.06 7.10
N GLY A 225 -11.97 23.14 6.45
CA GLY A 225 -13.05 22.36 7.04
C GLY A 225 -12.57 21.16 7.86
N LYS A 226 -13.48 20.58 8.66
CA LYS A 226 -13.25 19.32 9.36
C LYS A 226 -12.88 18.18 8.39
N LYS A 227 -13.41 18.23 7.16
CA LYS A 227 -13.19 17.22 6.12
C LYS A 227 -12.31 17.76 4.99
N LEU A 228 -11.43 16.89 4.49
CA LEU A 228 -10.63 17.09 3.29
C LEU A 228 -10.97 15.96 2.30
N THR A 229 -11.43 16.31 1.11
CA THR A 229 -11.59 15.34 0.02
C THR A 229 -10.30 15.31 -0.80
N VAL A 230 -9.75 14.13 -0.98
CA VAL A 230 -8.54 13.85 -1.74
C VAL A 230 -8.92 13.03 -2.96
N SER A 231 -8.66 13.53 -4.16
CA SER A 231 -8.91 12.84 -5.43
C SER A 231 -7.69 12.04 -5.90
N ALA A 232 -7.89 11.04 -6.76
CA ALA A 232 -6.82 10.26 -7.38
C ALA A 232 -5.74 11.15 -8.02
N SER A 233 -6.15 12.22 -8.72
CA SER A 233 -5.21 13.16 -9.38
C SER A 233 -4.25 13.91 -8.42
N GLN A 234 -4.44 13.81 -7.12
CA GLN A 234 -3.57 14.42 -6.11
C GLN A 234 -2.58 13.42 -5.51
N ILE A 235 -2.64 12.17 -5.91
CA ILE A 235 -1.86 11.07 -5.35
C ILE A 235 -1.19 10.32 -6.49
N ASP A 236 0.14 10.24 -6.50
CA ASP A 236 0.84 9.41 -7.49
C ASP A 236 0.74 7.91 -7.12
N ASN A 237 1.08 7.56 -5.92
CA ASN A 237 1.04 6.19 -5.39
C ASN A 237 0.59 6.21 -3.93
N VAL A 238 1.27 7.02 -3.13
CA VAL A 238 0.97 7.30 -1.73
C VAL A 238 1.21 8.77 -1.50
N ALA A 239 0.28 9.42 -0.82
CA ALA A 239 0.46 10.80 -0.38
C ALA A 239 0.11 10.93 1.10
N ASP A 240 0.93 11.68 1.83
CA ASP A 240 0.71 11.96 3.25
C ASP A 240 0.00 13.29 3.42
N PHE A 241 -1.06 13.27 4.22
CA PHE A 241 -1.85 14.43 4.60
C PHE A 241 -1.76 14.64 6.11
N LYS A 242 -1.50 15.88 6.50
CA LYS A 242 -1.43 16.30 7.90
C LYS A 242 -2.57 17.26 8.22
N VAL A 243 -3.17 17.09 9.38
CA VAL A 243 -4.09 18.07 9.96
C VAL A 243 -3.53 18.62 11.27
N GLU A 244 -3.80 19.87 11.53
CA GLU A 244 -3.67 20.50 12.85
C GLU A 244 -5.02 21.06 13.24
N VAL A 245 -5.47 20.69 14.44
CA VAL A 245 -6.77 21.13 14.99
C VAL A 245 -6.53 22.16 16.06
N PHE A 246 -7.27 23.25 15.97
CA PHE A 246 -7.26 24.34 16.92
C PHE A 246 -8.62 24.42 17.62
N GLN A 247 -8.61 24.73 18.90
CA GLN A 247 -9.79 25.10 19.69
C GLN A 247 -9.57 26.46 20.32
N ASP A 248 -10.49 27.40 20.10
CA ASP A 248 -10.35 28.79 20.57
C ASP A 248 -9.00 29.44 20.19
N GLY A 249 -8.50 29.11 18.98
CA GLY A 249 -7.23 29.61 18.45
C GLY A 249 -5.97 28.93 18.98
N GLN A 250 -6.07 27.99 19.92
CA GLN A 250 -4.94 27.22 20.44
C GLN A 250 -4.85 25.86 19.76
N SER A 251 -3.65 25.46 19.31
CA SER A 251 -3.41 24.13 18.75
C SER A 251 -3.64 23.05 19.81
N ARG A 252 -4.41 22.03 19.43
CA ARG A 252 -4.74 20.87 20.28
C ARG A 252 -4.01 19.60 19.87
N GLY A 253 -3.36 19.62 18.72
CA GLY A 253 -2.54 18.56 18.23
C GLY A 253 -2.57 18.45 16.70
N THR A 254 -1.78 17.51 16.22
CA THR A 254 -1.65 17.17 14.79
C THR A 254 -1.76 15.68 14.60
N ASP A 255 -2.18 15.28 13.39
CA ASP A 255 -2.12 13.89 12.96
C ASP A 255 -1.75 13.83 11.47
N VAL A 256 -1.22 12.69 11.04
CA VAL A 256 -0.80 12.43 9.66
C VAL A 256 -1.41 11.11 9.19
N GLN A 257 -2.06 11.16 8.03
CA GLN A 257 -2.63 9.97 7.40
C GLN A 257 -2.11 9.83 5.98
N SER A 258 -1.60 8.65 5.66
CA SER A 258 -1.26 8.28 4.28
C SER A 258 -2.51 7.81 3.54
N VAL A 259 -2.70 8.30 2.33
CA VAL A 259 -3.70 7.83 1.37
C VAL A 259 -2.98 7.12 0.24
N THR A 260 -3.43 5.90 -0.09
CA THR A 260 -2.84 5.08 -1.15
C THR A 260 -3.74 5.09 -2.38
N ASP A 261 -3.18 5.41 -3.53
CA ASP A 261 -3.84 5.19 -4.81
C ASP A 261 -3.54 3.76 -5.29
N THR A 262 -4.58 2.95 -5.41
CA THR A 262 -4.51 1.59 -5.96
C THR A 262 -5.02 1.52 -7.40
N SER A 263 -5.60 2.63 -7.90
CA SER A 263 -6.23 2.68 -9.21
C SER A 263 -5.22 2.84 -10.34
N ASP A 264 -4.02 3.31 -10.03
CA ASP A 264 -3.07 3.81 -11.01
C ASP A 264 -1.64 3.26 -10.86
N PRO A 265 -1.45 1.95 -10.74
CA PRO A 265 -0.13 1.42 -10.92
C PRO A 265 0.19 1.48 -12.41
N LEU A 266 1.01 2.44 -12.77
CA LEU A 266 1.62 2.48 -14.08
C LEU A 266 2.35 1.15 -14.36
N SER A 267 2.22 0.64 -15.57
CA SER A 267 2.90 -0.55 -16.06
C SER A 267 3.67 -0.21 -17.32
N ILE A 268 4.76 -0.92 -17.54
CA ILE A 268 5.53 -0.80 -18.78
C ILE A 268 5.06 -1.92 -19.71
N ASP A 269 4.41 -1.55 -20.81
CA ASP A 269 4.16 -2.43 -21.95
C ASP A 269 5.40 -2.43 -22.84
N VAL A 270 6.09 -3.56 -22.94
CA VAL A 270 7.46 -3.62 -23.46
C VAL A 270 7.52 -3.55 -24.98
N ASN A 271 6.52 -4.06 -25.68
CA ASN A 271 6.40 -4.07 -27.15
C ASN A 271 7.71 -4.43 -27.89
N PRO A 272 8.28 -5.63 -27.72
CA PRO A 272 9.48 -6.05 -28.42
C PRO A 272 9.18 -6.39 -29.88
N VAL A 273 10.15 -6.15 -30.76
CA VAL A 273 10.09 -6.54 -32.17
C VAL A 273 11.42 -7.21 -32.53
N PRO A 274 11.43 -8.49 -32.90
CA PRO A 274 10.30 -9.40 -33.05
C PRO A 274 9.68 -9.81 -31.71
N ALA A 275 8.38 -10.11 -31.71
CA ALA A 275 7.61 -10.40 -30.50
C ALA A 275 8.04 -11.72 -29.78
N ASP A 276 8.78 -12.60 -30.46
CA ASP A 276 9.33 -13.83 -29.89
C ASP A 276 10.68 -13.60 -29.16
N GLU A 277 11.20 -12.36 -29.17
CA GLU A 277 12.43 -11.92 -28.45
C GLU A 277 13.64 -12.84 -28.75
N THR A 278 13.73 -13.38 -29.97
CA THR A 278 14.79 -14.31 -30.36
C THR A 278 15.77 -13.64 -31.31
N ILE A 279 17.08 -13.68 -30.93
CA ILE A 279 18.19 -13.29 -31.79
C ILE A 279 18.85 -14.58 -32.30
N GLU A 280 19.08 -14.67 -33.58
CA GLU A 280 19.71 -15.81 -34.26
C GLU A 280 21.06 -15.40 -34.83
N GLU A 281 22.14 -16.05 -34.36
CA GLU A 281 23.51 -15.79 -34.82
C GLU A 281 23.64 -15.96 -36.34
N GLY A 282 24.15 -14.93 -36.99
CA GLY A 282 24.36 -14.92 -38.45
C GLY A 282 23.08 -14.83 -39.29
N ASN A 283 21.95 -14.55 -38.72
CA ASN A 283 20.70 -14.32 -39.45
C ASN A 283 20.36 -12.80 -39.50
N PRO A 284 20.58 -12.11 -40.65
CA PRO A 284 20.36 -10.65 -40.74
C PRO A 284 18.92 -10.20 -40.46
N GLU A 285 17.94 -11.09 -40.58
CA GLU A 285 16.53 -10.78 -40.31
C GLU A 285 16.21 -10.92 -38.81
N ARG A 286 17.11 -11.53 -38.06
CA ARG A 286 16.94 -11.81 -36.62
C ARG A 286 18.22 -11.54 -35.81
N ASP A 287 19.01 -10.57 -36.23
CA ASP A 287 20.26 -10.18 -35.57
C ASP A 287 20.05 -9.19 -34.42
N HIS A 288 18.81 -8.77 -34.19
CA HIS A 288 18.48 -7.82 -33.13
C HIS A 288 17.03 -7.94 -32.64
N VAL A 289 16.76 -7.41 -31.43
CA VAL A 289 15.43 -7.18 -30.86
C VAL A 289 15.33 -5.74 -30.43
N THR A 290 14.34 -5.03 -30.98
CA THR A 290 14.07 -3.63 -30.60
C THR A 290 12.89 -3.54 -29.65
N TYR A 291 13.09 -2.84 -28.55
CA TYR A 291 12.12 -2.54 -27.52
C TYR A 291 11.67 -1.09 -27.66
N THR A 292 10.34 -0.88 -27.74
CA THR A 292 9.72 0.44 -27.77
C THR A 292 8.65 0.48 -26.67
N PRO A 293 9.05 0.58 -25.40
CA PRO A 293 8.13 0.50 -24.28
C PRO A 293 7.11 1.63 -24.31
N LYS A 294 5.96 1.38 -23.73
CA LYS A 294 4.93 2.38 -23.44
C LYS A 294 4.63 2.37 -21.95
N LEU A 295 4.45 3.56 -21.38
CA LEU A 295 3.90 3.70 -20.06
C LEU A 295 2.37 3.61 -20.17
N VAL A 296 1.77 2.63 -19.54
CA VAL A 296 0.34 2.37 -19.66
C VAL A 296 -0.30 2.28 -18.27
N TYR A 297 -1.56 2.63 -18.18
CA TYR A 297 -2.38 2.34 -17.01
C TYR A 297 -2.65 0.84 -16.93
N ARG A 298 -2.43 0.24 -15.78
CA ARG A 298 -2.53 -1.22 -15.62
C ARG A 298 -3.96 -1.73 -15.75
N ASP A 299 -4.93 -0.93 -15.32
CA ASP A 299 -6.36 -1.27 -15.32
C ASP A 299 -6.97 -1.27 -16.72
N SER A 300 -6.51 -0.37 -17.60
CA SER A 300 -7.09 -0.14 -18.92
C SER A 300 -6.14 -0.43 -20.07
N SER A 301 -4.85 -0.64 -19.81
CA SER A 301 -3.78 -0.70 -20.82
C SER A 301 -3.73 0.54 -21.73
N ALA A 302 -4.44 1.63 -21.36
CA ALA A 302 -4.36 2.89 -22.06
C ALA A 302 -2.99 3.53 -21.86
N VAL A 303 -2.49 4.23 -22.88
CA VAL A 303 -1.20 4.92 -22.76
C VAL A 303 -1.33 6.07 -21.78
N ALA A 304 -0.50 6.05 -20.74
CA ALA A 304 -0.49 7.07 -19.69
C ALA A 304 0.28 8.32 -20.13
N ASP A 305 1.40 8.11 -20.86
CA ASP A 305 2.19 9.20 -21.45
C ASP A 305 2.77 8.78 -22.80
N GLU A 306 2.34 9.45 -23.89
CA GLU A 306 2.85 9.26 -25.25
C GLU A 306 4.33 9.70 -25.40
N ASN A 307 4.84 10.50 -24.47
CA ASN A 307 6.20 11.00 -24.50
C ASN A 307 7.12 10.32 -23.47
N ALA A 308 6.61 9.32 -22.78
CA ALA A 308 7.38 8.56 -21.80
C ALA A 308 8.73 8.12 -22.36
N LYS A 309 9.77 8.24 -21.54
CA LYS A 309 11.11 7.76 -21.83
C LYS A 309 11.52 6.74 -20.78
N PHE A 310 12.49 5.92 -21.12
CA PHE A 310 12.87 4.80 -20.29
C PHE A 310 14.38 4.70 -20.17
N PHE A 311 14.85 4.26 -19.01
CA PHE A 311 16.22 3.82 -18.76
C PHE A 311 16.33 2.36 -19.14
N PHE A 312 17.43 1.98 -19.77
CA PHE A 312 17.70 0.61 -20.20
C PHE A 312 19.02 0.09 -19.64
N GLY A 313 19.03 -1.17 -19.22
CA GLY A 313 20.21 -1.85 -18.75
C GLY A 313 20.26 -3.29 -19.27
N ALA A 314 20.96 -3.56 -20.36
CA ALA A 314 21.18 -4.91 -20.86
C ALA A 314 22.35 -5.55 -20.12
N ARG A 315 22.14 -6.74 -19.54
CA ARG A 315 23.15 -7.47 -18.76
C ARG A 315 23.26 -8.91 -19.22
N SER A 316 24.49 -9.45 -19.17
CA SER A 316 24.75 -10.87 -19.36
C SER A 316 24.14 -11.71 -18.23
N ALA A 317 24.13 -13.03 -18.39
CA ALA A 317 23.70 -13.96 -17.35
C ALA A 317 24.56 -13.84 -16.06
N SER A 318 25.83 -13.40 -16.18
CA SER A 318 26.70 -13.12 -15.05
C SER A 318 26.54 -11.72 -14.44
N GLY A 319 25.60 -10.90 -14.96
CA GLY A 319 25.29 -9.57 -14.46
C GLY A 319 26.15 -8.43 -15.02
N VAL A 320 27.06 -8.72 -15.95
CA VAL A 320 27.90 -7.69 -16.59
C VAL A 320 27.04 -6.81 -17.49
N LEU A 321 27.14 -5.48 -17.34
CA LEU A 321 26.44 -4.53 -18.19
C LEU A 321 27.02 -4.54 -19.60
N LEU A 322 26.16 -4.73 -20.59
CA LEU A 322 26.48 -4.81 -22.01
C LEU A 322 26.01 -3.59 -22.79
N SER A 323 25.00 -2.88 -22.26
CA SER A 323 24.55 -1.58 -22.78
C SER A 323 25.48 -0.47 -22.34
N ASN A 324 25.41 0.70 -23.02
CA ASN A 324 26.14 1.90 -22.61
C ASN A 324 25.65 2.36 -21.23
N ASP A 325 26.58 2.70 -20.32
CA ASP A 325 26.31 3.24 -18.98
C ASP A 325 25.41 4.51 -19.03
N GLU A 326 25.51 5.31 -20.09
CA GLU A 326 24.69 6.50 -20.28
C GLU A 326 23.18 6.17 -20.29
N LEU A 327 22.79 5.00 -20.80
CA LEU A 327 21.39 4.55 -20.84
C LEU A 327 20.80 4.22 -19.48
N LEU A 328 21.62 4.09 -18.45
CA LEU A 328 21.16 3.98 -17.06
C LEU A 328 20.78 5.32 -16.44
N THR A 329 21.23 6.43 -17.05
CA THR A 329 21.04 7.79 -16.54
C THR A 329 20.36 8.73 -17.55
N THR A 330 20.41 8.38 -18.85
CA THR A 330 19.76 9.14 -19.94
C THR A 330 18.62 8.30 -20.50
N ALA A 331 17.39 8.77 -20.29
CA ALA A 331 16.19 8.08 -20.75
C ALA A 331 15.94 8.25 -22.25
N THR A 332 15.63 7.15 -22.93
CA THR A 332 15.30 7.11 -24.37
C THR A 332 13.92 6.48 -24.61
N LYS A 333 13.36 6.67 -25.82
CA LYS A 333 12.07 6.06 -26.20
C LYS A 333 12.17 4.58 -26.61
N SER A 334 13.34 4.12 -27.02
CA SER A 334 13.58 2.75 -27.48
C SER A 334 15.00 2.31 -27.21
N PHE A 335 15.21 1.00 -27.22
CA PHE A 335 16.51 0.36 -27.11
C PHE A 335 16.55 -0.91 -27.96
N THR A 336 17.70 -1.19 -28.58
CA THR A 336 17.92 -2.38 -29.40
C THR A 336 19.01 -3.26 -28.79
N VAL A 337 18.65 -4.49 -28.47
CA VAL A 337 19.59 -5.57 -28.13
C VAL A 337 20.07 -6.19 -29.42
N THR A 338 21.38 -6.32 -29.60
CA THR A 338 21.99 -6.81 -30.83
C THR A 338 22.66 -8.18 -30.61
N GLU A 339 22.89 -8.92 -31.73
CA GLU A 339 23.68 -10.15 -31.74
C GLU A 339 25.06 -9.96 -31.09
N ALA A 340 25.73 -8.82 -31.38
CA ALA A 340 27.01 -8.49 -30.78
C ALA A 340 26.98 -8.44 -29.24
N MET A 341 25.91 -7.95 -28.64
CA MET A 341 25.71 -7.96 -27.18
C MET A 341 25.54 -9.40 -26.69
N CYS A 342 24.78 -10.23 -27.38
CA CYS A 342 24.60 -11.65 -27.04
C CYS A 342 25.95 -12.41 -27.07
N VAL A 343 26.73 -12.19 -28.11
CA VAL A 343 28.09 -12.78 -28.23
C VAL A 343 29.01 -12.29 -27.11
N GLN A 344 29.02 -10.99 -26.84
CA GLN A 344 29.79 -10.40 -25.75
C GLN A 344 29.37 -10.93 -24.38
N GLY A 345 28.07 -11.14 -24.17
CA GLY A 345 27.51 -11.64 -22.93
C GLY A 345 27.63 -13.16 -22.74
N GLY A 346 28.06 -13.87 -23.78
CA GLY A 346 28.21 -15.33 -23.79
C GLY A 346 26.86 -16.08 -23.86
N GLY A 347 25.82 -15.46 -24.43
CA GLY A 347 24.49 -16.06 -24.61
C GLY A 347 23.33 -15.12 -24.26
N ASP A 348 22.39 -15.60 -23.45
CA ASP A 348 21.17 -14.86 -23.11
C ASP A 348 21.44 -13.55 -22.37
N ILE A 349 20.66 -12.53 -22.72
CA ILE A 349 20.74 -11.19 -22.10
C ILE A 349 19.48 -10.95 -21.27
N THR A 350 19.66 -10.32 -20.12
CA THR A 350 18.57 -9.76 -19.32
C THR A 350 18.50 -8.26 -19.55
N LEU A 351 17.37 -7.77 -20.08
CA LEU A 351 17.10 -6.35 -20.24
C LEU A 351 16.27 -5.82 -19.07
N TYR A 352 16.77 -4.79 -18.40
CA TYR A 352 16.06 -4.02 -17.40
C TYR A 352 15.53 -2.74 -18.03
N ILE A 353 14.26 -2.43 -17.79
CA ILE A 353 13.59 -1.23 -18.29
C ILE A 353 12.93 -0.54 -17.11
N ALA A 354 13.20 0.76 -16.95
CA ALA A 354 12.55 1.61 -15.96
C ALA A 354 12.02 2.87 -16.63
N ALA A 355 10.81 3.30 -16.28
CA ALA A 355 10.28 4.57 -16.73
C ALA A 355 11.08 5.71 -16.08
N ALA A 356 11.32 6.78 -16.85
CA ALA A 356 11.87 8.02 -16.32
C ALA A 356 10.71 8.88 -15.77
N ASP A 357 11.01 9.64 -14.71
CA ASP A 357 10.09 10.61 -14.12
C ASP A 357 9.88 11.80 -15.04
#